data_665f5f222dc2aa8b3396f875b90096bc
#
_entry.id   665f5f222dc2aa8b3396f875b90096bc
#
_cell.length_a   1.000
_cell.length_b   1.000
_cell.length_c   1.000
_cell.angle_alpha   90.00
_cell.angle_beta   90.00
_cell.angle_gamma   90.00
#
_symmetry.space_group_name_H-M   'P 1'
#
loop_
_entity.id
_entity.type
_entity.pdbx_description
1 polymer ?
#
loop_
_entity_poly.entity_id
_entity_poly.type
_entity_poly.pdbx_seq_one_letter_code
_entity_poly.pdbx_strand_id
1 'polypeptide(L)'
;MEKSYVIFFIILVIFSVLSACTKLQPAAPADDEILDGPVTGLTYDQNRQFLAGDIAFNTEIFTSKTGLGSVFVATSCGSCHAGDGKGTPFSTLTRFGQSDSTGNSFLHLGGPQLQNRALPGYSPEKIPNGASYSKFTPPANTGLGFLELVSDADILALADPGDTNNDGISGVPNYAYLPEFVQPFPNAISRNGKYIHRFGKKAAAYNLLHQTVNAYNQDIGITSTFNPRDVYSGKNIDPEVSDLTVQNVVFYLQTLKSPIQRNTNDQEIQKGKNLFTFLVSKPQILLRLAVVCVRDSRYTPRGLVRSTDQRECRIARPREGARPQTIKN
;
A
#
# COMPACT_ATOMS: atom_id res chain seq x y z
N MET A 1 -68.67 18.09 15.55
CA MET A 1 -68.18 16.93 14.78
C MET A 1 -67.05 17.31 13.80
N GLU A 2 -67.10 18.37 13.08
CA GLU A 2 -66.01 18.74 12.11
C GLU A 2 -64.61 18.92 12.71
N LYS A 3 -64.52 19.54 13.90
CA LYS A 3 -63.18 19.72 14.54
C LYS A 3 -62.48 18.42 14.92
N SER A 4 -63.23 17.37 15.25
CA SER A 4 -62.67 16.05 15.58
C SER A 4 -62.08 15.33 14.36
N TYR A 5 -62.71 15.49 13.19
CA TYR A 5 -62.16 14.89 11.95
C TYR A 5 -60.88 15.59 11.49
N VAL A 6 -60.79 16.90 11.66
CA VAL A 6 -59.57 17.65 11.34
C VAL A 6 -58.39 17.23 12.20
N ILE A 7 -58.63 17.08 13.53
CA ILE A 7 -57.57 16.63 14.47
C ILE A 7 -57.15 15.20 14.13
N PHE A 8 -58.09 14.31 13.84
CA PHE A 8 -57.78 12.93 13.44
C PHE A 8 -56.97 12.86 12.18
N PHE A 9 -57.33 13.68 11.16
CA PHE A 9 -56.59 13.75 9.90
C PHE A 9 -55.16 14.29 10.10
N ILE A 10 -54.96 15.30 10.93
CA ILE A 10 -53.66 15.85 11.25
C ILE A 10 -52.77 14.78 11.95
N ILE A 11 -53.34 14.03 12.91
CA ILE A 11 -52.63 12.96 13.57
C ILE A 11 -52.23 11.85 12.60
N LEU A 12 -53.12 11.47 11.68
CA LEU A 12 -52.86 10.47 10.66
C LEU A 12 -51.76 10.90 9.69
N VAL A 13 -51.73 12.17 9.28
CA VAL A 13 -50.66 12.74 8.44
C VAL A 13 -49.34 12.78 9.18
N ILE A 14 -49.33 13.21 10.45
CA ILE A 14 -48.12 13.23 11.26
C ILE A 14 -47.57 11.79 11.43
N PHE A 15 -48.41 10.81 11.69
CA PHE A 15 -48.01 9.42 11.84
C PHE A 15 -47.46 8.83 10.53
N SER A 16 -48.05 9.21 9.39
CA SER A 16 -47.58 8.81 8.06
C SER A 16 -46.21 9.43 7.72
N VAL A 17 -46.00 10.70 8.09
CA VAL A 17 -44.72 11.39 7.88
C VAL A 17 -43.61 10.78 8.78
N LEU A 18 -43.92 10.50 10.06
CA LEU A 18 -42.97 9.85 10.96
C LEU A 18 -42.60 8.44 10.52
N SER A 19 -43.56 7.67 9.97
CA SER A 19 -43.29 6.33 9.42
C SER A 19 -42.54 6.36 8.10
N ALA A 20 -42.63 7.45 7.31
CA ALA A 20 -41.82 7.60 6.08
C ALA A 20 -40.36 7.91 6.34
N CYS A 21 -40.04 8.65 7.42
CA CYS A 21 -38.66 8.98 7.76
C CYS A 21 -37.81 7.75 8.04
N THR A 22 -38.35 6.69 8.62
CA THR A 22 -37.59 5.44 8.89
C THR A 22 -37.29 4.61 7.63
N LYS A 23 -38.03 4.83 6.54
CA LYS A 23 -37.80 4.14 5.25
C LYS A 23 -36.84 4.89 4.32
N LEU A 24 -36.51 6.14 4.64
CA LEU A 24 -35.60 6.96 3.85
C LEU A 24 -34.12 6.80 4.26
N GLN A 25 -33.84 6.19 5.40
CA GLN A 25 -32.47 5.85 5.79
C GLN A 25 -32.12 4.47 5.23
N PRO A 26 -31.14 4.35 4.37
CA PRO A 26 -30.63 3.04 3.97
C PRO A 26 -30.18 2.28 5.22
N ALA A 27 -30.41 0.97 5.22
CA ALA A 27 -29.86 0.13 6.29
C ALA A 27 -28.34 0.31 6.35
N ALA A 28 -27.81 0.37 7.59
CA ALA A 28 -26.35 0.37 7.74
C ALA A 28 -25.78 -0.88 7.06
N PRO A 29 -24.69 -0.75 6.30
CA PRO A 29 -24.04 -1.90 5.67
C PRO A 29 -23.60 -2.89 6.75
N ALA A 30 -23.62 -4.18 6.44
CA ALA A 30 -23.09 -5.20 7.32
C ALA A 30 -21.57 -5.01 7.51
N ASP A 31 -21.03 -5.45 8.65
CA ASP A 31 -19.60 -5.24 8.96
C ASP A 31 -18.64 -5.82 7.91
N ASP A 32 -19.05 -6.90 7.24
CA ASP A 32 -18.29 -7.54 6.15
C ASP A 32 -18.48 -6.86 4.79
N GLU A 33 -19.39 -5.91 4.68
CA GLU A 33 -19.54 -5.03 3.52
C GLU A 33 -18.70 -3.76 3.63
N ILE A 34 -18.28 -3.39 4.85
CA ILE A 34 -17.44 -2.22 5.09
C ILE A 34 -15.98 -2.62 4.83
N LEU A 35 -15.46 -2.18 3.69
CA LEU A 35 -14.08 -2.51 3.26
C LEU A 35 -13.02 -1.59 3.87
N ASP A 36 -13.42 -0.42 4.32
CA ASP A 36 -12.61 0.65 4.86
C ASP A 36 -13.19 1.20 6.17
N GLY A 37 -12.65 2.27 6.66
CA GLY A 37 -13.06 2.93 7.90
C GLY A 37 -12.04 2.76 9.02
N PRO A 38 -12.22 3.48 10.14
CA PRO A 38 -11.26 3.46 11.24
C PRO A 38 -11.28 2.14 12.01
N VAL A 39 -10.16 1.80 12.64
CA VAL A 39 -10.12 0.77 13.69
C VAL A 39 -11.01 1.21 14.85
N THR A 40 -11.54 0.22 15.61
CA THR A 40 -12.38 0.50 16.78
C THR A 40 -11.57 1.10 17.92
N GLY A 41 -12.21 1.94 18.74
CA GLY A 41 -11.62 2.47 19.98
C GLY A 41 -10.87 3.79 19.80
N LEU A 42 -10.94 4.44 18.65
CA LEU A 42 -10.40 5.80 18.49
C LEU A 42 -11.17 6.80 19.34
N THR A 43 -10.45 7.72 20.00
CA THR A 43 -11.04 8.86 20.70
C THR A 43 -11.69 9.84 19.72
N TYR A 44 -12.44 10.82 20.23
CA TYR A 44 -13.04 11.85 19.40
C TYR A 44 -12.00 12.61 18.56
N ASP A 45 -10.89 13.02 19.16
CA ASP A 45 -9.82 13.75 18.44
C ASP A 45 -9.11 12.87 17.43
N GLN A 46 -8.88 11.59 17.75
CA GLN A 46 -8.33 10.62 16.82
C GLN A 46 -9.27 10.37 15.62
N ASN A 47 -10.59 10.30 15.84
CA ASN A 47 -11.56 10.21 14.74
C ASN A 47 -11.55 11.47 13.86
N ARG A 48 -11.39 12.67 14.44
CA ARG A 48 -11.23 13.89 13.66
C ARG A 48 -9.95 13.88 12.83
N GLN A 49 -8.84 13.39 13.39
CA GLN A 49 -7.58 13.24 12.68
C GLN A 49 -7.69 12.20 11.56
N PHE A 50 -8.35 11.06 11.83
CA PHE A 50 -8.65 10.05 10.81
C PHE A 50 -9.42 10.66 9.63
N LEU A 51 -10.50 11.37 9.88
CA LEU A 51 -11.30 12.03 8.84
C LEU A 51 -10.51 13.10 8.06
N ALA A 52 -9.64 13.85 8.73
CA ALA A 52 -8.77 14.81 8.05
C ALA A 52 -7.78 14.09 7.11
N GLY A 53 -7.24 12.95 7.52
CA GLY A 53 -6.37 12.12 6.70
C GLY A 53 -7.11 11.45 5.54
N ASP A 54 -8.34 10.97 5.77
CA ASP A 54 -9.22 10.43 4.75
C ASP A 54 -9.52 11.44 3.65
N ILE A 55 -9.89 12.68 4.02
CA ILE A 55 -10.13 13.78 3.08
C ILE A 55 -8.85 14.06 2.27
N ALA A 56 -7.70 14.18 2.93
CA ALA A 56 -6.43 14.44 2.25
C ALA A 56 -6.02 13.30 1.30
N PHE A 57 -6.32 12.05 1.66
CA PHE A 57 -5.98 10.89 0.85
C PHE A 57 -6.94 10.69 -0.33
N ASN A 58 -8.26 10.75 -0.08
CA ASN A 58 -9.27 10.35 -1.05
C ASN A 58 -9.82 11.50 -1.89
N THR A 59 -9.79 12.75 -1.40
CA THR A 59 -10.46 13.89 -2.06
C THR A 59 -9.52 14.99 -2.51
N GLU A 60 -8.31 15.10 -1.95
CA GLU A 60 -7.38 16.15 -2.33
C GLU A 60 -6.82 15.90 -3.74
N ILE A 61 -6.95 16.92 -4.61
CA ILE A 61 -6.43 16.90 -5.97
C ILE A 61 -5.45 18.06 -6.14
N PHE A 62 -4.21 17.73 -6.46
CA PHE A 62 -3.17 18.71 -6.72
C PHE A 62 -3.24 19.21 -8.17
N THR A 63 -3.07 20.51 -8.33
CA THR A 63 -3.03 21.23 -9.60
C THR A 63 -1.83 22.15 -9.61
N SER A 64 -1.51 22.76 -10.74
CA SER A 64 -0.45 23.79 -10.82
C SER A 64 -0.65 24.98 -9.85
N LYS A 65 -1.88 25.19 -9.37
CA LYS A 65 -2.21 26.26 -8.39
C LYS A 65 -2.15 25.78 -6.95
N THR A 66 -2.20 24.48 -6.71
CA THR A 66 -2.25 23.87 -5.37
C THR A 66 -1.04 23.00 -5.08
N GLY A 67 0.09 23.23 -5.78
CA GLY A 67 1.36 22.62 -5.48
C GLY A 67 1.69 21.35 -6.26
N LEU A 68 0.94 20.99 -7.33
CA LEU A 68 1.33 19.85 -8.17
C LEU A 68 2.74 20.04 -8.71
N GLY A 69 3.60 19.04 -8.53
CA GLY A 69 4.99 19.11 -8.97
C GLY A 69 5.16 19.30 -10.47
N SER A 70 6.33 19.80 -10.86
CA SER A 70 6.69 20.02 -12.27
C SER A 70 6.61 18.76 -13.11
N VAL A 71 6.97 17.61 -12.51
CA VAL A 71 6.81 16.25 -13.05
C VAL A 71 6.11 15.37 -12.03
N PHE A 72 5.29 14.44 -12.48
CA PHE A 72 4.44 13.61 -11.60
C PHE A 72 3.97 12.34 -12.30
N VAL A 73 3.37 11.44 -11.54
CA VAL A 73 2.66 10.25 -12.04
C VAL A 73 1.16 10.46 -11.94
N ALA A 74 0.69 10.99 -10.81
CA ALA A 74 -0.72 11.19 -10.49
C ALA A 74 -0.92 12.53 -9.79
N THR A 75 -2.17 12.99 -9.73
CA THR A 75 -2.54 14.27 -9.11
C THR A 75 -3.19 14.10 -7.75
N SER A 76 -3.36 12.87 -7.28
CA SER A 76 -3.95 12.54 -5.97
C SER A 76 -3.65 11.09 -5.59
N CYS A 77 -3.71 10.77 -4.30
CA CYS A 77 -3.60 9.39 -3.82
C CYS A 77 -4.74 8.53 -4.35
N GLY A 78 -5.98 9.03 -4.31
CA GLY A 78 -7.16 8.35 -4.82
C GLY A 78 -7.14 8.03 -6.33
N SER A 79 -6.31 8.72 -7.13
CA SER A 79 -6.10 8.37 -8.54
C SER A 79 -5.54 6.96 -8.74
N CYS A 80 -4.75 6.48 -7.81
CA CYS A 80 -4.12 5.16 -7.84
C CYS A 80 -4.74 4.18 -6.83
N HIS A 81 -5.29 4.69 -5.73
CA HIS A 81 -5.82 3.93 -4.61
C HIS A 81 -7.31 4.23 -4.37
N ALA A 82 -8.13 4.19 -5.41
CA ALA A 82 -9.55 4.51 -5.31
C ALA A 82 -10.25 3.66 -4.23
N GLY A 83 -10.91 4.32 -3.26
CA GLY A 83 -11.59 3.68 -2.13
C GLY A 83 -10.62 2.86 -1.28
N ASP A 84 -9.40 3.38 -1.01
CA ASP A 84 -8.33 2.73 -0.23
C ASP A 84 -7.90 1.35 -0.75
N GLY A 85 -8.42 1.03 -1.91
CA GLY A 85 -8.27 -0.26 -2.52
C GLY A 85 -6.94 -0.45 -3.25
N LYS A 86 -6.84 -1.62 -3.86
CA LYS A 86 -5.77 -1.96 -4.80
C LYS A 86 -5.99 -1.20 -6.10
N GLY A 87 -4.92 -0.63 -6.65
CA GLY A 87 -4.93 -0.02 -7.97
C GLY A 87 -5.32 -0.99 -9.08
N THR A 88 -5.69 -0.43 -10.21
CA THR A 88 -6.05 -1.16 -11.44
C THR A 88 -4.82 -1.35 -12.35
N PRO A 89 -4.91 -2.17 -13.41
CA PRO A 89 -3.86 -2.23 -14.43
C PRO A 89 -3.57 -0.87 -15.08
N PHE A 90 -4.53 0.06 -15.10
CA PHE A 90 -4.39 1.40 -15.68
C PHE A 90 -3.69 2.40 -14.74
N SER A 91 -3.65 2.13 -13.44
CA SER A 91 -2.92 2.93 -12.45
C SER A 91 -1.52 2.34 -12.14
N THR A 92 -0.99 1.51 -13.02
CA THR A 92 0.31 0.86 -12.85
C THR A 92 1.45 1.87 -12.91
N LEU A 93 2.30 1.87 -11.89
CA LEU A 93 3.49 2.69 -11.77
C LEU A 93 4.69 1.98 -12.42
N THR A 94 5.61 2.75 -12.98
CA THR A 94 6.87 2.23 -13.52
C THR A 94 8.01 2.69 -12.61
N ARG A 95 8.83 1.75 -12.16
CA ARG A 95 10.08 2.05 -11.45
C ARG A 95 11.26 1.54 -12.28
N PHE A 96 12.33 2.33 -12.36
CA PHE A 96 13.49 2.00 -13.16
C PHE A 96 14.80 2.18 -12.39
N GLY A 97 15.86 1.64 -12.95
CA GLY A 97 17.19 1.68 -12.41
C GLY A 97 17.72 0.29 -12.06
N GLN A 98 18.96 0.22 -11.69
CA GLN A 98 19.62 -0.99 -11.22
C GLN A 98 20.03 -0.78 -9.76
N SER A 99 19.65 -1.71 -8.89
CA SER A 99 20.16 -1.76 -7.52
C SER A 99 21.23 -2.80 -7.43
N ASP A 100 22.39 -2.40 -6.97
CA ASP A 100 23.49 -3.27 -6.56
C ASP A 100 23.89 -2.98 -5.11
N SER A 101 25.03 -3.47 -4.66
CA SER A 101 25.54 -3.21 -3.30
C SER A 101 25.84 -1.73 -3.05
N THR A 102 25.96 -0.92 -4.11
CA THR A 102 26.27 0.52 -4.05
C THR A 102 25.05 1.42 -4.23
N GLY A 103 23.91 0.87 -4.63
CA GLY A 103 22.66 1.60 -4.84
C GLY A 103 22.14 1.55 -6.28
N ASN A 104 21.29 2.52 -6.66
CA ASN A 104 20.76 2.63 -8.00
C ASN A 104 21.68 3.48 -8.89
N SER A 105 22.36 2.85 -9.85
CA SER A 105 23.32 3.49 -10.74
C SER A 105 22.70 4.52 -11.70
N PHE A 106 21.37 4.54 -11.85
CA PHE A 106 20.65 5.50 -12.70
C PHE A 106 19.97 6.63 -11.92
N LEU A 107 20.16 6.69 -10.59
CA LEU A 107 19.46 7.68 -9.74
C LEU A 107 19.80 9.13 -10.11
N HIS A 108 20.97 9.39 -10.66
CA HIS A 108 21.39 10.72 -11.15
C HIS A 108 20.67 11.16 -12.44
N LEU A 109 19.94 10.24 -13.10
CA LEU A 109 19.15 10.49 -14.31
C LEU A 109 17.63 10.53 -14.02
N GLY A 110 17.25 10.62 -12.75
CA GLY A 110 15.86 10.57 -12.26
C GLY A 110 15.51 9.24 -11.62
N GLY A 111 14.24 9.06 -11.29
CA GLY A 111 13.77 7.85 -10.64
C GLY A 111 14.01 7.81 -9.12
N PRO A 112 13.81 6.69 -8.48
CA PRO A 112 13.48 5.37 -9.06
C PRO A 112 12.05 5.24 -9.62
N GLN A 113 11.13 6.16 -9.28
CA GLN A 113 9.78 6.25 -9.82
C GLN A 113 9.80 7.07 -11.11
N LEU A 114 9.29 6.52 -12.23
CA LEU A 114 9.17 7.25 -13.47
C LEU A 114 8.03 8.26 -13.41
N GLN A 115 8.34 9.54 -13.42
CA GLN A 115 7.38 10.63 -13.47
C GLN A 115 7.05 10.96 -14.92
N ASN A 116 6.13 10.22 -15.49
CA ASN A 116 5.82 10.20 -16.92
C ASN A 116 4.86 11.29 -17.38
N ARG A 117 4.51 12.23 -16.50
CA ARG A 117 3.69 13.43 -16.78
C ARG A 117 4.43 14.67 -16.33
N ALA A 118 4.10 15.80 -16.97
CA ALA A 118 4.68 17.09 -16.61
C ALA A 118 3.65 18.22 -16.79
N LEU A 119 3.81 19.28 -16.02
CA LEU A 119 3.10 20.54 -16.24
C LEU A 119 3.54 21.21 -17.55
N PRO A 120 2.71 22.09 -18.16
CA PRO A 120 3.12 22.86 -19.32
C PRO A 120 4.45 23.62 -19.10
N GLY A 121 5.38 23.50 -20.03
CA GLY A 121 6.72 24.08 -19.92
C GLY A 121 7.79 23.15 -19.31
N TYR A 122 7.40 22.00 -18.81
CA TYR A 122 8.32 20.98 -18.26
C TYR A 122 8.32 19.73 -19.14
N SER A 123 9.37 18.93 -19.03
CA SER A 123 9.49 17.65 -19.76
C SER A 123 9.34 16.48 -18.78
N PRO A 124 8.48 15.50 -19.09
CA PRO A 124 8.36 14.31 -18.26
C PRO A 124 9.63 13.46 -18.31
N GLU A 125 9.87 12.69 -17.28
CA GLU A 125 10.97 11.74 -17.23
C GLU A 125 10.84 10.66 -18.32
N LYS A 126 11.98 10.15 -18.74
CA LYS A 126 12.09 9.00 -19.64
C LYS A 126 12.99 7.95 -19.03
N ILE A 127 12.69 6.69 -19.30
CA ILE A 127 13.56 5.59 -18.87
C ILE A 127 14.92 5.76 -19.56
N PRO A 128 16.03 5.90 -18.80
CA PRO A 128 17.35 6.01 -19.39
C PRO A 128 17.73 4.77 -20.21
N ASN A 129 18.50 4.96 -21.26
CA ASN A 129 19.00 3.84 -22.07
C ASN A 129 19.80 2.87 -21.19
N GLY A 130 19.50 1.59 -21.30
CA GLY A 130 20.13 0.54 -20.49
C GLY A 130 19.57 0.36 -19.08
N ALA A 131 18.66 1.22 -18.63
CA ALA A 131 18.03 1.04 -17.34
C ALA A 131 16.97 -0.09 -17.37
N SER A 132 17.07 -1.03 -16.46
CA SER A 132 16.01 -2.01 -16.22
C SER A 132 14.82 -1.33 -15.58
N TYR A 133 13.61 -1.81 -15.88
CA TYR A 133 12.38 -1.29 -15.27
C TYR A 133 11.38 -2.40 -14.96
N SER A 134 10.47 -2.09 -14.03
CA SER A 134 9.36 -2.96 -13.66
C SER A 134 8.09 -2.13 -13.44
N LYS A 135 6.94 -2.74 -13.72
CA LYS A 135 5.63 -2.14 -13.51
C LYS A 135 5.01 -2.69 -12.24
N PHE A 136 4.42 -1.82 -11.44
CA PHE A 136 3.79 -2.16 -10.18
C PHE A 136 2.37 -1.61 -10.12
N THR A 137 1.40 -2.47 -9.84
CA THR A 137 0.05 -2.04 -9.46
C THR A 137 0.09 -1.58 -8.01
N PRO A 138 -0.45 -0.40 -7.66
CA PRO A 138 -0.53 0.06 -6.28
C PRO A 138 -1.21 -0.98 -5.37
N PRO A 139 -0.67 -1.28 -4.18
CA PRO A 139 -1.30 -2.20 -3.23
C PRO A 139 -2.54 -1.59 -2.59
N ALA A 140 -3.37 -2.41 -1.95
CA ALA A 140 -4.39 -1.90 -1.04
C ALA A 140 -3.75 -1.23 0.19
N ASN A 141 -4.41 -0.22 0.72
CA ASN A 141 -3.94 0.54 1.88
C ASN A 141 -4.59 0.09 3.20
N THR A 142 -5.68 -0.67 3.12
CA THR A 142 -6.38 -1.20 4.28
C THR A 142 -5.49 -2.14 5.10
N GLY A 143 -5.45 -1.93 6.41
CA GLY A 143 -4.70 -2.78 7.34
C GLY A 143 -3.18 -2.55 7.40
N LEU A 144 -2.65 -1.52 6.75
CA LEU A 144 -1.19 -1.25 6.76
C LEU A 144 -0.66 -0.95 8.17
N GLY A 145 -1.45 -0.33 9.04
CA GLY A 145 -1.06 -0.09 10.43
C GLY A 145 -0.74 -1.38 11.18
N PHE A 146 -1.48 -2.46 10.95
CA PHE A 146 -1.17 -3.77 11.55
C PHE A 146 0.18 -4.32 11.06
N LEU A 147 0.50 -4.09 9.78
CA LEU A 147 1.80 -4.48 9.23
C LEU A 147 2.94 -3.66 9.83
N GLU A 148 2.71 -2.40 10.17
CA GLU A 148 3.69 -1.54 10.85
C GLU A 148 4.01 -2.04 12.25
N LEU A 149 3.04 -2.62 12.94
CA LEU A 149 3.19 -3.16 14.30
C LEU A 149 3.93 -4.51 14.37
N VAL A 150 4.15 -5.19 13.25
CA VAL A 150 4.92 -6.45 13.25
C VAL A 150 6.36 -6.17 13.69
N SER A 151 6.83 -6.90 14.69
CA SER A 151 8.19 -6.69 15.23
C SER A 151 9.27 -7.16 14.26
N ASP A 152 10.47 -6.54 14.34
CA ASP A 152 11.61 -7.01 13.56
C ASP A 152 12.01 -8.45 13.93
N ALA A 153 11.79 -8.85 15.19
CA ALA A 153 12.04 -10.20 15.66
C ALA A 153 11.15 -11.22 14.95
N ASP A 154 9.85 -10.91 14.77
CA ASP A 154 8.92 -11.78 14.04
C ASP A 154 9.29 -11.88 12.56
N ILE A 155 9.71 -10.77 11.95
CA ILE A 155 10.17 -10.75 10.56
C ILE A 155 11.43 -11.63 10.42
N LEU A 156 12.36 -11.52 11.35
CA LEU A 156 13.60 -12.31 11.35
C LEU A 156 13.36 -13.80 11.62
N ALA A 157 12.38 -14.13 12.46
CA ALA A 157 11.99 -15.52 12.72
C ALA A 157 11.43 -16.20 11.46
N LEU A 158 10.91 -15.40 10.50
CA LEU A 158 10.40 -15.89 9.23
C LEU A 158 11.45 -15.88 8.11
N ALA A 159 12.64 -15.35 8.37
CA ALA A 159 13.70 -15.32 7.37
C ALA A 159 14.27 -16.72 7.17
N ASP A 160 14.46 -17.13 5.93
CA ASP A 160 15.07 -18.40 5.55
C ASP A 160 15.94 -18.21 4.31
N PRO A 161 17.10 -17.54 4.44
CA PRO A 161 17.95 -17.23 3.30
C PRO A 161 18.53 -18.47 2.61
N GLY A 162 18.64 -19.59 3.34
CA GLY A 162 19.20 -20.83 2.86
C GLY A 162 18.20 -21.87 2.37
N ASP A 163 16.89 -21.58 2.39
CA ASP A 163 15.83 -22.56 2.10
C ASP A 163 16.01 -23.84 2.93
N THR A 164 16.25 -23.68 4.24
CA THR A 164 16.55 -24.79 5.17
C THR A 164 15.41 -25.78 5.30
N ASN A 165 14.19 -25.31 5.06
CA ASN A 165 12.99 -26.17 5.11
C ASN A 165 12.71 -26.87 3.77
N ASN A 166 13.50 -26.60 2.72
CA ASN A 166 13.40 -27.20 1.37
C ASN A 166 12.04 -27.01 0.70
N ASP A 167 11.35 -25.88 0.95
CA ASP A 167 10.09 -25.56 0.30
C ASP A 167 10.26 -24.78 -1.03
N GLY A 168 11.51 -24.49 -1.40
CA GLY A 168 11.86 -23.75 -2.61
C GLY A 168 11.74 -22.24 -2.46
N ILE A 169 11.53 -21.73 -1.26
CA ILE A 169 11.36 -20.32 -0.99
C ILE A 169 12.43 -19.86 -0.01
N SER A 170 13.32 -18.96 -0.43
CA SER A 170 14.26 -18.31 0.47
C SER A 170 13.84 -16.87 0.75
N GLY A 171 13.68 -16.52 2.02
CA GLY A 171 13.26 -15.20 2.48
C GLY A 171 14.41 -14.42 3.11
N VAL A 172 14.64 -13.19 2.62
CA VAL A 172 15.67 -12.29 3.17
C VAL A 172 15.03 -10.93 3.46
N PRO A 173 15.10 -10.43 4.70
CA PRO A 173 14.65 -9.08 5.01
C PRO A 173 15.44 -8.02 4.24
N ASN A 174 14.75 -6.98 3.77
CA ASN A 174 15.41 -5.88 3.09
C ASN A 174 15.95 -4.87 4.10
N TYR A 175 17.27 -4.81 4.28
CA TYR A 175 17.96 -3.83 5.12
C TYR A 175 18.39 -2.62 4.30
N ALA A 176 17.93 -1.43 4.68
CA ALA A 176 18.33 -0.17 4.05
C ALA A 176 18.54 0.94 5.10
N TYR A 177 19.21 2.01 4.71
CA TYR A 177 19.36 3.20 5.55
C TYR A 177 18.03 3.93 5.68
N LEU A 178 17.80 4.54 6.85
CA LEU A 178 16.66 5.43 7.06
C LEU A 178 16.97 6.81 6.47
N PRO A 179 15.99 7.49 5.87
CA PRO A 179 16.13 8.91 5.61
C PRO A 179 16.16 9.69 6.93
N GLU A 180 16.73 10.90 6.89
CA GLU A 180 16.98 11.72 8.10
C GLU A 180 15.72 12.02 8.92
N PHE A 181 14.59 12.13 8.26
CA PHE A 181 13.30 12.42 8.91
C PHE A 181 12.63 11.20 9.57
N VAL A 182 13.20 10.00 9.43
CA VAL A 182 12.65 8.77 10.00
C VAL A 182 13.47 8.30 11.18
N GLN A 183 12.82 8.16 12.33
CA GLN A 183 13.43 7.55 13.51
C GLN A 183 13.14 6.04 13.55
N PRO A 184 14.08 5.21 13.96
CA PRO A 184 13.86 3.80 14.14
C PRO A 184 12.86 3.55 15.29
N PHE A 185 12.07 2.48 15.18
CA PHE A 185 11.23 2.03 16.30
C PHE A 185 12.08 1.65 17.52
N PRO A 186 11.55 1.75 18.75
CA PRO A 186 12.33 1.51 19.96
C PRO A 186 13.04 0.16 20.01
N ASN A 187 12.43 -0.88 19.42
CA ASN A 187 12.95 -2.25 19.41
C ASN A 187 13.46 -2.67 18.01
N ALA A 188 13.79 -1.70 17.15
CA ALA A 188 14.26 -1.99 15.81
C ALA A 188 15.65 -2.65 15.84
N ILE A 189 15.82 -3.67 15.01
CA ILE A 189 17.09 -4.41 14.90
C ILE A 189 17.88 -3.87 13.71
N SER A 190 19.02 -3.26 14.00
CA SER A 190 19.89 -2.72 12.95
C SER A 190 21.02 -3.70 12.57
N ARG A 191 21.44 -3.62 11.31
CA ARG A 191 22.67 -4.25 10.80
C ARG A 191 23.50 -3.21 10.05
N ASN A 192 24.65 -2.87 10.56
CA ASN A 192 25.56 -1.85 9.97
C ASN A 192 24.83 -0.51 9.70
N GLY A 193 24.01 -0.02 10.64
CA GLY A 193 23.22 1.21 10.50
C GLY A 193 22.02 1.12 9.56
N LYS A 194 21.74 -0.06 9.00
CA LYS A 194 20.56 -0.32 8.18
C LYS A 194 19.47 -1.01 8.99
N TYR A 195 18.21 -0.75 8.64
CA TYR A 195 17.01 -1.26 9.32
C TYR A 195 16.12 -2.03 8.35
N ILE A 196 15.25 -2.89 8.87
CA ILE A 196 14.36 -3.72 8.07
C ILE A 196 13.22 -2.84 7.50
N HIS A 197 13.22 -2.66 6.19
CA HIS A 197 12.15 -2.01 5.46
C HIS A 197 11.02 -3.00 5.17
N ARG A 198 9.76 -2.53 5.17
CA ARG A 198 8.58 -3.41 5.07
C ARG A 198 7.47 -2.92 4.16
N PHE A 199 7.45 -1.64 3.77
CA PHE A 199 6.41 -1.07 2.92
C PHE A 199 6.83 -0.96 1.46
N GLY A 200 5.80 -0.93 0.58
CA GLY A 200 5.99 -1.01 -0.86
C GLY A 200 6.28 -2.43 -1.35
N LYS A 201 6.11 -2.66 -2.65
CA LYS A 201 6.23 -3.99 -3.28
C LYS A 201 7.62 -4.64 -3.16
N LYS A 202 8.64 -3.84 -2.90
CA LYS A 202 10.04 -4.29 -2.73
C LYS A 202 10.56 -3.99 -1.31
N ALA A 203 9.67 -3.80 -0.35
CA ALA A 203 10.04 -3.37 1.00
C ALA A 203 11.00 -2.16 0.96
N ALA A 204 10.58 -1.11 0.24
CA ALA A 204 11.43 0.05 -0.04
C ALA A 204 11.31 1.16 1.01
N ALA A 205 10.27 1.13 1.85
CA ALA A 205 10.07 2.09 2.93
C ALA A 205 10.02 1.41 4.29
N TYR A 206 10.53 2.09 5.31
CA TYR A 206 10.66 1.58 6.67
C TYR A 206 9.32 1.57 7.41
N ASN A 207 8.64 2.70 7.42
CA ASN A 207 7.37 2.94 8.10
C ASN A 207 6.39 3.71 7.19
N LEU A 208 5.16 3.94 7.65
CA LEU A 208 4.14 4.64 6.88
C LEU A 208 4.48 6.11 6.65
N LEU A 209 5.19 6.78 7.57
CA LEU A 209 5.69 8.14 7.32
C LEU A 209 6.65 8.15 6.11
N HIS A 210 7.63 7.26 6.10
CA HIS A 210 8.57 7.14 4.98
C HIS A 210 7.84 6.86 3.66
N GLN A 211 6.86 5.94 3.67
CA GLN A 211 6.08 5.60 2.48
C GLN A 211 5.24 6.78 1.99
N THR A 212 4.59 7.51 2.89
CA THR A 212 3.73 8.67 2.57
C THR A 212 4.54 9.83 1.99
N VAL A 213 5.66 10.18 2.63
CA VAL A 213 6.56 11.22 2.12
C VAL A 213 7.11 10.87 0.74
N ASN A 214 7.49 9.60 0.53
CA ASN A 214 7.92 9.14 -0.78
C ASN A 214 6.80 9.22 -1.83
N ALA A 215 5.55 8.93 -1.47
CA ALA A 215 4.41 9.01 -2.39
C ALA A 215 4.12 10.48 -2.79
N TYR A 216 4.12 11.41 -1.84
CA TYR A 216 4.00 12.82 -2.16
C TYR A 216 5.10 13.29 -3.12
N ASN A 217 6.34 12.94 -2.83
CA ASN A 217 7.48 13.39 -3.63
C ASN A 217 7.58 12.67 -4.98
N GLN A 218 7.47 11.33 -5.02
CA GLN A 218 7.73 10.55 -6.23
C GLN A 218 6.49 10.37 -7.11
N ASP A 219 5.28 10.33 -6.55
CA ASP A 219 4.07 10.08 -7.32
C ASP A 219 3.35 11.39 -7.71
N ILE A 220 3.31 12.38 -6.81
CA ILE A 220 2.66 13.69 -7.04
C ILE A 220 3.70 14.76 -7.41
N GLY A 221 4.98 14.51 -7.10
CA GLY A 221 6.08 15.43 -7.42
C GLY A 221 6.19 16.63 -6.49
N ILE A 222 5.55 16.59 -5.29
CA ILE A 222 5.51 17.71 -4.35
C ILE A 222 6.46 17.50 -3.18
N THR A 223 6.93 18.59 -2.62
CA THR A 223 7.86 18.62 -1.48
C THR A 223 7.14 18.82 -0.15
N SER A 224 7.79 18.39 0.92
CA SER A 224 7.40 18.62 2.30
C SER A 224 8.63 19.02 3.13
N THR A 225 8.44 19.44 4.37
CA THR A 225 9.58 19.66 5.28
C THR A 225 10.37 18.38 5.54
N PHE A 226 9.70 17.20 5.47
CA PHE A 226 10.35 15.91 5.60
C PHE A 226 11.26 15.60 4.40
N ASN A 227 10.87 15.99 3.19
CA ASN A 227 11.68 15.86 1.98
C ASN A 227 11.52 17.12 1.12
N PRO A 228 12.36 18.16 1.33
CA PRO A 228 12.27 19.41 0.61
C PRO A 228 12.84 19.34 -0.82
N ARG A 229 13.43 18.20 -1.21
CA ARG A 229 14.08 18.07 -2.52
C ARG A 229 13.07 17.91 -3.64
N ASP A 230 12.98 18.93 -4.51
CA ASP A 230 12.19 18.85 -5.74
C ASP A 230 12.81 17.85 -6.71
N VAL A 231 11.98 16.95 -7.23
CA VAL A 231 12.43 15.86 -8.09
C VAL A 231 12.92 16.34 -9.46
N TYR A 232 12.35 17.43 -9.99
CA TYR A 232 12.71 17.96 -11.31
C TYR A 232 14.01 18.74 -11.28
N SER A 233 14.13 19.71 -10.39
CA SER A 233 15.31 20.57 -10.28
C SER A 233 16.43 19.95 -9.46
N GLY A 234 16.12 18.95 -8.63
CA GLY A 234 17.06 18.37 -7.67
C GLY A 234 17.50 19.32 -6.55
N LYS A 235 16.80 20.43 -6.36
CA LYS A 235 17.10 21.45 -5.35
C LYS A 235 16.08 21.37 -4.20
N ASN A 236 16.48 21.87 -3.04
CA ASN A 236 15.53 22.09 -1.95
C ASN A 236 14.69 23.31 -2.25
N ILE A 237 13.39 23.19 -2.12
CA ILE A 237 12.40 24.26 -2.29
C ILE A 237 11.49 24.32 -1.07
N ASP A 238 10.67 25.37 -0.98
CA ASP A 238 9.67 25.49 0.07
C ASP A 238 8.65 24.36 0.01
N PRO A 239 8.16 23.87 1.17
CA PRO A 239 7.20 22.78 1.22
C PRO A 239 5.88 23.14 0.53
N GLU A 240 5.40 22.23 -0.34
CA GLU A 240 4.14 22.39 -1.08
C GLU A 240 2.98 21.68 -0.35
N VAL A 241 3.29 20.73 0.53
CA VAL A 241 2.31 20.10 1.43
C VAL A 241 2.70 20.35 2.89
N SER A 242 1.70 20.64 3.74
CA SER A 242 1.94 20.89 5.16
C SER A 242 2.29 19.61 5.92
N ASP A 243 3.10 19.73 6.98
CA ASP A 243 3.42 18.63 7.88
C ASP A 243 2.17 18.03 8.50
N LEU A 244 1.19 18.86 8.84
CA LEU A 244 -0.07 18.41 9.40
C LEU A 244 -0.83 17.51 8.42
N THR A 245 -0.87 17.86 7.13
CA THR A 245 -1.50 17.04 6.10
C THR A 245 -0.78 15.70 5.98
N VAL A 246 0.56 15.68 5.91
CA VAL A 246 1.34 14.45 5.87
C VAL A 246 1.07 13.58 7.09
N GLN A 247 1.09 14.16 8.30
CA GLN A 247 0.82 13.43 9.54
C GLN A 247 -0.61 12.91 9.63
N ASN A 248 -1.60 13.63 9.14
CA ASN A 248 -2.98 13.17 9.09
C ASN A 248 -3.13 11.97 8.13
N VAL A 249 -2.49 12.00 6.97
CA VAL A 249 -2.48 10.87 6.04
C VAL A 249 -1.77 9.65 6.65
N VAL A 250 -0.64 9.85 7.33
CA VAL A 250 0.05 8.77 8.05
C VAL A 250 -0.85 8.15 9.11
N PHE A 251 -1.49 8.98 9.94
CA PHE A 251 -2.41 8.52 10.98
C PHE A 251 -3.61 7.78 10.37
N TYR A 252 -4.17 8.28 9.29
CA TYR A 252 -5.23 7.62 8.52
C TYR A 252 -4.80 6.22 8.10
N LEU A 253 -3.66 6.06 7.44
CA LEU A 253 -3.13 4.77 6.99
C LEU A 253 -2.80 3.81 8.15
N GLN A 254 -2.35 4.35 9.29
CA GLN A 254 -2.08 3.56 10.50
C GLN A 254 -3.35 3.03 11.16
N THR A 255 -4.44 3.75 11.03
CA THR A 255 -5.71 3.44 11.71
C THR A 255 -6.81 2.97 10.76
N LEU A 256 -6.52 2.86 9.48
CA LEU A 256 -7.44 2.28 8.50
C LEU A 256 -7.53 0.77 8.74
N LYS A 257 -8.73 0.29 9.05
CA LYS A 257 -8.95 -1.13 9.37
C LYS A 257 -8.69 -2.04 8.16
N SER A 258 -8.43 -3.30 8.41
CA SER A 258 -8.44 -4.33 7.39
C SER A 258 -9.87 -4.84 7.14
N PRO A 259 -10.22 -5.23 5.91
CA PRO A 259 -11.50 -5.86 5.62
C PRO A 259 -11.72 -7.14 6.42
N ILE A 260 -12.94 -7.37 6.84
CA ILE A 260 -13.35 -8.63 7.48
C ILE A 260 -13.51 -9.70 6.39
N GLN A 261 -13.11 -10.92 6.69
CA GLN A 261 -13.31 -12.05 5.77
C GLN A 261 -14.81 -12.28 5.54
N ARG A 262 -15.22 -12.31 4.27
CA ARG A 262 -16.60 -12.57 3.86
C ARG A 262 -16.90 -14.06 3.79
N ASN A 263 -18.18 -14.40 3.90
CA ASN A 263 -18.70 -15.75 3.68
C ASN A 263 -17.93 -16.82 4.48
N THR A 264 -17.60 -16.53 5.71
CA THR A 264 -16.78 -17.41 6.57
C THR A 264 -17.36 -18.81 6.75
N ASN A 265 -18.68 -18.98 6.57
CA ASN A 265 -19.39 -20.26 6.70
C ASN A 265 -19.49 -21.04 5.37
N ASP A 266 -19.02 -20.47 4.25
CA ASP A 266 -19.03 -21.17 2.97
C ASP A 266 -17.99 -22.30 2.96
N GLN A 267 -18.42 -23.50 2.55
CA GLN A 267 -17.58 -24.71 2.58
C GLN A 267 -16.38 -24.60 1.64
N GLU A 268 -16.52 -24.00 0.46
CA GLU A 268 -15.41 -23.81 -0.47
C GLU A 268 -14.41 -22.78 0.05
N ILE A 269 -14.89 -21.72 0.73
CA ILE A 269 -14.02 -20.75 1.39
C ILE A 269 -13.27 -21.40 2.55
N GLN A 270 -13.93 -22.22 3.37
CA GLN A 270 -13.25 -22.97 4.43
C GLN A 270 -12.24 -23.98 3.88
N LYS A 271 -12.57 -24.67 2.81
CA LYS A 271 -11.64 -25.57 2.11
C LYS A 271 -10.44 -24.82 1.56
N GLY A 272 -10.68 -23.66 0.91
CA GLY A 272 -9.61 -22.77 0.44
C GLY A 272 -8.72 -22.28 1.58
N LYS A 273 -9.32 -21.88 2.72
CA LYS A 273 -8.59 -21.48 3.93
C LYS A 273 -7.73 -22.62 4.48
N ASN A 274 -8.27 -23.84 4.56
CA ASN A 274 -7.55 -25.00 5.04
C ASN A 274 -6.39 -25.36 4.10
N LEU A 275 -6.61 -25.34 2.79
CA LEU A 275 -5.56 -25.55 1.80
C LEU A 275 -4.47 -24.47 1.90
N PHE A 276 -4.86 -23.21 2.01
CA PHE A 276 -3.94 -22.11 2.19
C PHE A 276 -3.14 -22.27 3.50
N THR A 277 -3.83 -22.56 4.62
CA THR A 277 -3.20 -22.80 5.90
C THR A 277 -2.28 -24.03 5.86
N PHE A 278 -2.66 -25.10 5.19
CA PHE A 278 -1.84 -26.30 5.02
C PHE A 278 -0.60 -26.05 4.15
N LEU A 279 -0.78 -25.39 3.00
CA LEU A 279 0.33 -24.99 2.11
C LEU A 279 1.21 -23.93 2.75
N VAL A 280 0.62 -23.13 3.66
CA VAL A 280 1.22 -22.00 4.35
C VAL A 280 1.39 -22.29 5.86
N SER A 281 1.02 -23.49 6.34
CA SER A 281 1.10 -23.91 7.76
C SER A 281 2.53 -23.98 8.32
N LYS A 282 3.44 -23.71 7.45
CA LYS A 282 4.68 -23.06 7.82
C LYS A 282 4.36 -21.58 7.94
N PRO A 283 4.26 -20.97 9.15
CA PRO A 283 3.84 -19.57 9.37
C PRO A 283 4.65 -18.54 8.56
N GLN A 284 5.67 -19.00 7.92
CA GLN A 284 6.66 -18.28 7.15
C GLN A 284 6.15 -17.72 5.81
N ILE A 285 5.10 -18.28 5.20
CA ILE A 285 4.66 -17.86 3.84
C ILE A 285 3.73 -16.63 3.87
N LEU A 286 2.88 -16.47 4.89
CA LEU A 286 1.93 -15.36 4.99
C LEU A 286 2.62 -14.00 5.13
N LEU A 287 3.63 -13.89 5.97
CA LEU A 287 4.43 -12.67 6.11
C LEU A 287 5.40 -12.47 4.94
N ARG A 288 5.86 -13.55 4.30
CA ARG A 288 6.73 -13.49 3.11
C ARG A 288 6.10 -12.76 1.93
N LEU A 289 4.79 -12.82 1.75
CA LEU A 289 4.07 -12.08 0.71
C LEU A 289 4.04 -10.56 0.94
N ALA A 290 4.20 -10.13 2.20
CA ALA A 290 4.10 -8.73 2.56
C ALA A 290 5.45 -8.02 2.77
N VAL A 291 6.46 -8.71 3.27
CA VAL A 291 7.65 -8.07 3.87
C VAL A 291 8.99 -8.58 3.31
N VAL A 292 9.02 -9.71 2.61
CA VAL A 292 10.28 -10.35 2.19
C VAL A 292 10.36 -10.48 0.67
N CYS A 293 11.45 -10.01 0.09
CA CYS A 293 11.81 -10.32 -1.29
C CYS A 293 12.26 -11.77 -1.38
N VAL A 294 11.53 -12.59 -2.13
CA VAL A 294 11.86 -13.99 -2.36
C VAL A 294 12.93 -14.10 -3.46
N ARG A 295 14.05 -14.72 -3.14
CA ARG A 295 15.09 -15.09 -4.11
C ARG A 295 14.86 -16.54 -4.52
N ASP A 296 14.35 -16.76 -5.73
CA ASP A 296 14.35 -18.11 -6.33
C ASP A 296 15.71 -18.37 -6.98
N SER A 297 16.53 -19.19 -6.32
CA SER A 297 17.86 -19.55 -6.81
C SER A 297 17.83 -20.61 -7.93
N ARG A 298 16.66 -21.20 -8.23
CA ARG A 298 16.52 -22.32 -9.17
C ARG A 298 15.94 -21.96 -10.54
N TYR A 299 15.46 -20.71 -10.71
CA TYR A 299 14.92 -20.26 -11.99
C TYR A 299 15.96 -19.51 -12.80
N THR A 300 16.69 -20.23 -13.65
CA THR A 300 17.41 -19.65 -14.79
C THR A 300 16.56 -19.87 -16.04
N PRO A 301 15.93 -18.84 -16.64
CA PRO A 301 15.34 -18.96 -17.95
C PRO A 301 16.46 -19.22 -18.96
N ARG A 302 16.45 -20.37 -19.61
CA ARG A 302 17.29 -20.59 -20.80
C ARG A 302 16.80 -19.62 -21.88
N GLY A 303 17.58 -18.60 -22.18
CA GLY A 303 17.35 -17.75 -23.36
C GLY A 303 17.21 -16.24 -23.13
N LEU A 304 17.36 -15.71 -21.94
CA LEU A 304 17.49 -14.25 -21.74
C LEU A 304 18.90 -13.89 -21.26
N VAL A 305 19.47 -12.92 -21.95
CA VAL A 305 20.77 -12.31 -21.67
C VAL A 305 20.93 -12.10 -20.17
N ARG A 306 22.03 -12.58 -19.61
CA ARG A 306 22.43 -12.34 -18.22
C ARG A 306 22.44 -10.84 -17.92
N SER A 307 21.37 -10.34 -17.31
CA SER A 307 21.43 -9.16 -16.47
C SER A 307 21.74 -9.67 -15.07
N THR A 308 22.97 -9.61 -14.69
CA THR A 308 23.43 -9.87 -13.35
C THR A 308 22.80 -8.82 -12.46
N ASP A 309 22.00 -9.28 -11.50
CA ASP A 309 21.52 -8.53 -10.35
C ASP A 309 20.14 -7.85 -10.44
N GLN A 310 19.11 -8.63 -10.75
CA GLN A 310 17.75 -8.24 -10.40
C GLN A 310 17.24 -9.10 -9.24
N ARG A 311 17.17 -8.49 -8.06
CA ARG A 311 16.34 -9.02 -6.96
C ARG A 311 14.89 -8.75 -7.32
N GLU A 312 14.31 -9.61 -8.15
CA GLU A 312 12.88 -9.54 -8.45
C GLU A 312 12.08 -10.13 -7.30
N CYS A 313 11.18 -9.34 -6.72
CA CYS A 313 10.07 -9.88 -5.95
C CYS A 313 9.12 -10.58 -6.92
N ARG A 314 9.25 -11.88 -7.09
CA ARG A 314 8.30 -12.71 -7.85
C ARG A 314 7.48 -13.54 -6.88
N ILE A 315 6.17 -13.50 -7.06
CA ILE A 315 5.28 -14.52 -6.51
C ILE A 315 5.60 -15.80 -7.31
N ALA A 316 6.13 -16.82 -6.65
CA ALA A 316 6.35 -18.12 -7.28
C ALA A 316 5.00 -18.65 -7.80
N ARG A 317 4.85 -18.81 -9.12
CA ARG A 317 3.73 -19.56 -9.68
C ARG A 317 4.02 -21.05 -9.48
N PRO A 318 3.03 -21.85 -9.08
CA PRO A 318 3.18 -23.30 -9.09
C PRO A 318 3.55 -23.76 -10.49
N ARG A 319 4.45 -24.74 -10.61
CA ARG A 319 4.81 -25.34 -11.89
C ARG A 319 3.56 -25.94 -12.55
N GLU A 320 3.16 -25.45 -13.70
CA GLU A 320 2.33 -26.21 -14.62
C GLU A 320 3.15 -27.44 -15.06
N GLY A 321 2.75 -28.62 -14.61
CA GLY A 321 3.37 -29.85 -15.07
C GLY A 321 3.40 -31.06 -14.12
N ALA A 322 2.99 -30.91 -12.86
CA ALA A 322 2.79 -32.07 -12.00
C ALA A 322 1.42 -32.72 -12.32
N ARG A 323 1.39 -33.70 -13.22
CA ARG A 323 0.20 -34.58 -13.36
C ARG A 323 0.01 -35.33 -12.03
N PRO A 324 -1.23 -35.47 -11.54
CA PRO A 324 -1.50 -36.33 -10.41
C PRO A 324 -1.12 -37.76 -10.78
N GLN A 325 -0.22 -38.38 -10.01
CA GLN A 325 -0.04 -39.81 -10.09
C GLN A 325 -1.33 -40.48 -9.57
N THR A 326 -2.02 -41.17 -10.43
CA THR A 326 -3.12 -42.05 -10.07
C THR A 326 -2.58 -43.11 -9.12
N ILE A 327 -2.99 -43.06 -7.89
CA ILE A 327 -2.84 -44.17 -6.94
C ILE A 327 -3.78 -45.27 -7.47
N LYS A 328 -3.20 -46.36 -8.02
CA LYS A 328 -3.92 -47.59 -8.22
C LYS A 328 -3.99 -48.31 -6.87
N ASN A 329 -5.19 -48.75 -6.53
CA ASN A 329 -5.48 -49.63 -5.40
C ASN A 329 -4.63 -50.89 -5.42
#